data_2cf0e519a6ef14048f61ec4f90552222
#
_entry.id   2cf0e519a6ef14048f61ec4f90552222
#
_cell.length_a   1.000
_cell.length_b   1.000
_cell.length_c   1.000
_cell.angle_alpha   90.00
_cell.angle_beta   90.00
_cell.angle_gamma   90.00
#
_symmetry.space_group_name_H-M   'P 1'
#
loop_
_entity.id
_entity.type
_entity.pdbx_description
1 polymer ?
#
loop_
_entity_poly.entity_id
_entity_poly.type
_entity_poly.pdbx_seq_one_letter_code
_entity_poly.pdbx_strand_id
1 'polypeptide(L)'
;MNHRKFEKWSPWILLVAVVALWQLICSAFNVSEFIFPSPWRIWTQFWEFKTIIAGHAWRTFWVTMAGFGIAIVVGVLLGFVIGSSRLAYAAVYPLMTAFNALPKAAFVPILVVWFGIGVGPAILTAFLISFFPIMVNIATGLATLEPELEDVLRVLGAKRWDVLVKVGLPRSMPYFYGSLKVAITLAFVGTTVSEMTAANEGIGYLLISAGSSMQMGLAFAGLVVVGAMAMLMYELFSAIENHTTGWAHRGSQNG
;
A
#
# COMPACT_ATOMS: atom_id res chain seq x y z
N MET A 1 -30.82 -0.31 23.08
CA MET A 1 -29.58 0.52 23.01
C MET A 1 -28.86 0.17 21.71
N ASN A 2 -28.62 1.16 20.81
CA ASN A 2 -28.40 0.96 19.38
C ASN A 2 -27.16 0.12 19.03
N HIS A 3 -27.31 -1.15 18.67
CA HIS A 3 -26.25 -2.02 18.14
C HIS A 3 -25.45 -1.33 17.00
N ARG A 4 -26.10 -0.64 16.08
CA ARG A 4 -25.46 0.11 14.97
C ARG A 4 -24.52 1.24 15.44
N LYS A 5 -24.79 1.88 16.57
CA LYS A 5 -23.88 2.91 17.11
C LYS A 5 -22.66 2.25 17.78
N PHE A 6 -22.86 1.14 18.46
CA PHE A 6 -21.77 0.40 19.11
C PHE A 6 -20.82 -0.20 18.08
N GLU A 7 -21.32 -0.78 16.99
CA GLU A 7 -20.51 -1.29 15.86
C GLU A 7 -19.62 -0.21 15.24
N LYS A 8 -20.11 1.02 15.12
CA LYS A 8 -19.36 2.14 14.54
C LYS A 8 -18.23 2.64 15.45
N TRP A 9 -18.39 2.52 16.77
CA TRP A 9 -17.39 2.99 17.75
C TRP A 9 -16.46 1.87 18.24
N SER A 10 -16.81 0.60 18.02
CA SER A 10 -16.04 -0.55 18.49
C SER A 10 -14.56 -0.55 18.04
N PRO A 11 -14.18 -0.17 16.80
CA PRO A 11 -12.76 -0.14 16.42
C PRO A 11 -11.97 0.93 17.20
N TRP A 12 -12.58 2.08 17.45
CA TRP A 12 -11.94 3.17 18.20
C TRP A 12 -11.79 2.84 19.68
N ILE A 13 -12.81 2.20 20.29
CA ILE A 13 -12.76 1.72 21.67
C ILE A 13 -11.65 0.68 21.81
N LEU A 14 -11.54 -0.27 20.86
CA LEU A 14 -10.49 -1.28 20.86
C LEU A 14 -9.10 -0.64 20.73
N LEU A 15 -8.93 0.32 19.82
CA LEU A 15 -7.67 1.04 19.64
C LEU A 15 -7.23 1.74 20.94
N VAL A 16 -8.14 2.49 21.56
CA VAL A 16 -7.87 3.17 22.82
C VAL A 16 -7.55 2.17 23.94
N ALA A 17 -8.28 1.06 24.00
CA ALA A 17 -8.03 0.01 25.00
C ALA A 17 -6.63 -0.62 24.81
N VAL A 18 -6.22 -0.91 23.59
CA VAL A 18 -4.88 -1.45 23.28
C VAL A 18 -3.77 -0.46 23.65
N VAL A 19 -3.92 0.82 23.30
CA VAL A 19 -2.94 1.86 23.64
C VAL A 19 -2.87 2.07 25.16
N ALA A 20 -4.02 2.07 25.86
CA ALA A 20 -4.07 2.18 27.31
C ALA A 20 -3.42 0.96 28.00
N LEU A 21 -3.70 -0.25 27.49
CA LEU A 21 -3.07 -1.47 28.00
C LEU A 21 -1.54 -1.43 27.79
N TRP A 22 -1.08 -1.01 26.61
CA TRP A 22 0.35 -0.81 26.35
C TRP A 22 0.98 0.17 27.35
N GLN A 23 0.34 1.34 27.56
CA GLN A 23 0.83 2.32 28.54
C GLN A 23 0.89 1.73 29.95
N LEU A 24 -0.16 0.99 30.37
CA LEU A 24 -0.21 0.34 31.69
C LEU A 24 0.90 -0.71 31.86
N ILE A 25 1.14 -1.54 30.86
CA ILE A 25 2.21 -2.55 30.90
C ILE A 25 3.57 -1.86 31.05
N CYS A 26 3.86 -0.84 30.25
CA CYS A 26 5.11 -0.11 30.34
C CYS A 26 5.31 0.52 31.74
N SER A 27 4.26 1.08 32.33
CA SER A 27 4.31 1.71 33.65
C SER A 27 4.41 0.70 34.80
N ALA A 28 3.63 -0.41 34.75
CA ALA A 28 3.57 -1.41 35.81
C ALA A 28 4.86 -2.23 35.94
N PHE A 29 5.46 -2.57 34.81
CA PHE A 29 6.69 -3.38 34.76
C PHE A 29 7.96 -2.55 34.65
N ASN A 30 7.88 -1.21 34.71
CA ASN A 30 9.03 -0.31 34.52
C ASN A 30 9.88 -0.69 33.28
N VAL A 31 9.20 -0.97 32.16
CA VAL A 31 9.88 -1.37 30.92
C VAL A 31 10.83 -0.27 30.47
N SER A 32 12.08 -0.63 30.21
CA SER A 32 13.09 0.32 29.75
C SER A 32 12.66 1.02 28.45
N GLU A 33 12.63 2.34 28.45
CA GLU A 33 12.31 3.18 27.29
C GLU A 33 13.28 2.94 26.10
N PHE A 34 14.48 2.43 26.38
CA PHE A 34 15.49 2.08 25.37
C PHE A 34 15.14 0.79 24.59
N ILE A 35 14.26 -0.06 25.13
CA ILE A 35 13.84 -1.31 24.50
C ILE A 35 12.45 -1.14 23.89
N PHE A 36 11.51 -0.66 24.70
CA PHE A 36 10.12 -0.53 24.29
C PHE A 36 9.49 0.72 24.92
N PRO A 37 9.42 1.84 24.14
CA PRO A 37 8.93 3.11 24.66
C PRO A 37 7.43 3.05 24.92
N SER A 38 6.99 3.73 25.97
CA SER A 38 5.56 3.89 26.26
C SER A 38 4.88 4.83 25.24
N PRO A 39 3.58 4.70 24.99
CA PRO A 39 2.83 5.61 24.12
C PRO A 39 3.00 7.09 24.50
N TRP A 40 3.06 7.39 25.80
CA TRP A 40 3.32 8.75 26.27
C TRP A 40 4.70 9.26 25.86
N ARG A 41 5.73 8.40 25.93
CA ARG A 41 7.09 8.75 25.51
C ARG A 41 7.17 8.98 24.00
N ILE A 42 6.49 8.15 23.21
CA ILE A 42 6.39 8.33 21.75
C ILE A 42 5.75 9.68 21.42
N TRP A 43 4.67 10.04 22.12
CA TRP A 43 3.98 11.32 21.93
C TRP A 43 4.86 12.52 22.27
N THR A 44 5.58 12.47 23.41
CA THR A 44 6.49 13.57 23.80
C THR A 44 7.64 13.72 22.80
N GLN A 45 8.24 12.62 22.37
CA GLN A 45 9.32 12.64 21.37
C GLN A 45 8.83 13.12 20.00
N PHE A 46 7.61 12.78 19.61
CA PHE A 46 7.00 13.32 18.39
C PHE A 46 6.95 14.85 18.40
N TRP A 47 6.51 15.46 19.49
CA TRP A 47 6.42 16.91 19.61
C TRP A 47 7.79 17.59 19.72
N GLU A 48 8.71 16.99 20.42
CA GLU A 48 10.07 17.48 20.58
C GLU A 48 10.81 17.52 19.22
N PHE A 49 10.69 16.46 18.43
CA PHE A 49 11.38 16.29 17.15
C PHE A 49 10.49 16.49 15.92
N LYS A 50 9.33 17.11 16.05
CA LYS A 50 8.34 17.26 14.98
C LYS A 50 8.90 17.80 13.66
N THR A 51 9.82 18.75 13.72
CA THR A 51 10.42 19.38 12.53
C THR A 51 11.34 18.39 11.80
N ILE A 52 12.12 17.61 12.54
CA ILE A 52 13.00 16.56 11.98
C ILE A 52 12.15 15.47 11.37
N ILE A 53 11.15 14.97 12.10
CA ILE A 53 10.22 13.95 11.63
C ILE A 53 9.50 14.43 10.36
N ALA A 54 9.01 15.67 10.35
CA ALA A 54 8.31 16.22 9.18
C ALA A 54 9.20 16.31 7.94
N GLY A 55 10.47 16.68 8.09
CA GLY A 55 11.45 16.69 6.99
C GLY A 55 11.66 15.29 6.39
N HIS A 56 11.89 14.29 7.25
CA HIS A 56 12.04 12.91 6.82
C HIS A 56 10.74 12.32 6.25
N ALA A 57 9.59 12.64 6.84
CA ALA A 57 8.27 12.21 6.33
C ALA A 57 7.99 12.76 4.94
N TRP A 58 8.30 14.03 4.70
CA TRP A 58 8.16 14.66 3.40
C TRP A 58 9.02 13.95 2.33
N ARG A 59 10.25 13.60 2.69
CA ARG A 59 11.13 12.86 1.80
C ARG A 59 10.58 11.49 1.46
N THR A 60 10.23 10.69 2.46
CA THR A 60 9.61 9.36 2.27
C THR A 60 8.34 9.46 1.44
N PHE A 61 7.49 10.47 1.67
CA PHE A 61 6.27 10.67 0.90
C PHE A 61 6.54 10.81 -0.60
N TRP A 62 7.42 11.73 -0.99
CA TRP A 62 7.71 11.97 -2.40
C TRP A 62 8.38 10.79 -3.10
N VAL A 63 9.31 10.14 -2.42
CA VAL A 63 9.96 8.93 -2.94
C VAL A 63 8.95 7.81 -3.15
N THR A 64 8.05 7.61 -2.17
CA THR A 64 6.96 6.63 -2.29
C THR A 64 6.03 6.97 -3.45
N MET A 65 5.61 8.22 -3.57
CA MET A 65 4.71 8.66 -4.65
C MET A 65 5.34 8.47 -6.03
N ALA A 66 6.64 8.73 -6.17
CA ALA A 66 7.35 8.49 -7.42
C ALA A 66 7.36 7.00 -7.80
N GLY A 67 7.75 6.11 -6.88
CA GLY A 67 7.75 4.67 -7.11
C GLY A 67 6.36 4.10 -7.36
N PHE A 68 5.37 4.53 -6.59
CA PHE A 68 3.98 4.14 -6.74
C PHE A 68 3.37 4.65 -8.06
N GLY A 69 3.69 5.88 -8.49
CA GLY A 69 3.26 6.41 -9.77
C GLY A 69 3.76 5.57 -10.95
N ILE A 70 5.04 5.18 -10.92
CA ILE A 70 5.62 4.26 -11.91
C ILE A 70 4.90 2.91 -11.84
N ALA A 71 4.61 2.41 -10.63
CA ALA A 71 3.91 1.13 -10.43
C ALA A 71 2.50 1.15 -11.03
N ILE A 72 1.76 2.25 -10.90
CA ILE A 72 0.45 2.41 -11.53
C ILE A 72 0.59 2.30 -13.05
N VAL A 73 1.46 3.10 -13.65
CA VAL A 73 1.62 3.14 -15.12
C VAL A 73 2.01 1.76 -15.66
N VAL A 74 3.07 1.17 -15.13
CA VAL A 74 3.58 -0.13 -15.60
C VAL A 74 2.59 -1.25 -15.28
N GLY A 75 2.02 -1.26 -14.06
CA GLY A 75 1.05 -2.26 -13.62
C GLY A 75 -0.23 -2.26 -14.45
N VAL A 76 -0.76 -1.07 -14.77
CA VAL A 76 -1.95 -0.92 -15.63
C VAL A 76 -1.65 -1.40 -17.05
N LEU A 77 -0.54 -0.94 -17.64
CA LEU A 77 -0.18 -1.32 -19.02
C LEU A 77 0.03 -2.82 -19.15
N LEU A 78 0.83 -3.43 -18.28
CA LEU A 78 1.09 -4.87 -18.31
C LEU A 78 -0.17 -5.66 -17.96
N GLY A 79 -0.93 -5.25 -16.94
CA GLY A 79 -2.18 -5.90 -16.57
C GLY A 79 -3.20 -5.88 -17.69
N PHE A 80 -3.31 -4.76 -18.42
CA PHE A 80 -4.18 -4.65 -19.58
C PHE A 80 -3.74 -5.57 -20.72
N VAL A 81 -2.45 -5.57 -21.08
CA VAL A 81 -1.91 -6.44 -22.14
C VAL A 81 -2.16 -7.92 -21.82
N ILE A 82 -1.85 -8.34 -20.58
CA ILE A 82 -2.01 -9.73 -20.14
C ILE A 82 -3.50 -10.12 -20.06
N GLY A 83 -4.33 -9.27 -19.47
CA GLY A 83 -5.77 -9.54 -19.28
C GLY A 83 -6.60 -9.46 -20.55
N SER A 84 -6.10 -8.80 -21.61
CA SER A 84 -6.80 -8.69 -22.88
C SER A 84 -6.85 -9.99 -23.69
N SER A 85 -6.10 -11.01 -23.32
CA SER A 85 -6.06 -12.31 -23.99
C SER A 85 -6.08 -13.46 -23.00
N ARG A 86 -7.07 -14.37 -23.11
CA ARG A 86 -7.15 -15.58 -22.27
C ARG A 86 -5.89 -16.43 -22.35
N LEU A 87 -5.30 -16.55 -23.54
CA LEU A 87 -4.06 -17.29 -23.74
C LEU A 87 -2.89 -16.61 -23.03
N ALA A 88 -2.76 -15.28 -23.18
CA ALA A 88 -1.72 -14.51 -22.51
C ALA A 88 -1.86 -14.60 -21.00
N TYR A 89 -3.09 -14.44 -20.48
CA TYR A 89 -3.37 -14.58 -19.05
C TYR A 89 -2.99 -15.97 -18.54
N ALA A 90 -3.46 -17.05 -19.18
CA ALA A 90 -3.17 -18.42 -18.77
C ALA A 90 -1.66 -18.75 -18.77
N ALA A 91 -0.91 -18.22 -19.76
CA ALA A 91 0.52 -18.43 -19.87
C ALA A 91 1.34 -17.62 -18.84
N VAL A 92 0.93 -16.37 -18.58
CA VAL A 92 1.71 -15.44 -17.75
C VAL A 92 1.31 -15.52 -16.27
N TYR A 93 0.08 -15.86 -15.94
CA TYR A 93 -0.43 -15.90 -14.56
C TYR A 93 0.43 -16.76 -13.60
N PRO A 94 0.84 -18.00 -13.97
CA PRO A 94 1.72 -18.80 -13.11
C PRO A 94 3.07 -18.13 -12.85
N LEU A 95 3.63 -17.45 -13.88
CA LEU A 95 4.89 -16.72 -13.74
C LEU A 95 4.73 -15.49 -12.84
N MET A 96 3.60 -14.78 -12.97
CA MET A 96 3.26 -13.66 -12.08
C MET A 96 3.19 -14.11 -10.63
N THR A 97 2.52 -15.25 -10.37
CA THR A 97 2.39 -15.80 -9.01
C THR A 97 3.75 -16.21 -8.45
N ALA A 98 4.58 -16.88 -9.24
CA ALA A 98 5.94 -17.25 -8.84
C ALA A 98 6.80 -16.03 -8.52
N PHE A 99 6.73 -14.99 -9.37
CA PHE A 99 7.45 -13.74 -9.14
C PHE A 99 6.96 -12.98 -7.90
N ASN A 100 5.67 -13.09 -7.59
CA ASN A 100 5.10 -12.48 -6.38
C ASN A 100 5.60 -13.14 -5.09
N ALA A 101 5.95 -14.41 -5.13
CA ALA A 101 6.50 -15.15 -3.99
C ALA A 101 7.95 -14.72 -3.64
N LEU A 102 8.67 -14.04 -4.54
CA LEU A 102 10.02 -13.58 -4.26
C LEU A 102 10.00 -12.46 -3.21
N PRO A 103 10.92 -12.51 -2.22
CA PRO A 103 11.05 -11.47 -1.20
C PRO A 103 11.67 -10.21 -1.81
N LYS A 104 10.81 -9.33 -2.35
CA LYS A 104 11.23 -8.14 -3.11
C LYS A 104 12.14 -7.19 -2.33
N ALA A 105 11.98 -7.14 -0.99
CA ALA A 105 12.87 -6.39 -0.12
C ALA A 105 14.33 -6.87 -0.18
N ALA A 106 14.57 -8.15 -0.50
CA ALA A 106 15.91 -8.69 -0.65
C ALA A 106 16.67 -8.15 -1.86
N PHE A 107 15.98 -7.49 -2.81
CA PHE A 107 16.64 -6.82 -3.93
C PHE A 107 17.27 -5.48 -3.54
N VAL A 108 16.95 -4.90 -2.39
CA VAL A 108 17.48 -3.57 -1.98
C VAL A 108 18.99 -3.50 -2.04
N PRO A 109 19.77 -4.44 -1.48
CA PRO A 109 21.24 -4.39 -1.59
C PRO A 109 21.73 -4.44 -3.04
N ILE A 110 21.08 -5.21 -3.90
CA ILE A 110 21.42 -5.29 -5.33
C ILE A 110 21.16 -3.96 -6.03
N LEU A 111 20.01 -3.34 -5.75
CA LEU A 111 19.67 -2.02 -6.29
C LEU A 111 20.65 -0.96 -5.83
N VAL A 112 21.15 -1.05 -4.61
CA VAL A 112 22.18 -0.14 -4.10
C VAL A 112 23.50 -0.32 -4.84
N VAL A 113 23.89 -1.54 -5.16
CA VAL A 113 25.11 -1.79 -5.95
C VAL A 113 24.98 -1.21 -7.37
N TRP A 114 23.81 -1.28 -7.97
CA TRP A 114 23.58 -0.79 -9.35
C TRP A 114 23.37 0.71 -9.43
N PHE A 115 22.65 1.30 -8.49
CA PHE A 115 22.17 2.69 -8.56
C PHE A 115 22.78 3.60 -7.49
N GLY A 116 23.63 3.06 -6.60
CA GLY A 116 24.22 3.80 -5.49
C GLY A 116 23.25 3.98 -4.31
N ILE A 117 23.77 4.63 -3.25
CA ILE A 117 22.99 4.98 -2.06
C ILE A 117 22.11 6.20 -2.38
N GLY A 118 20.83 6.17 -1.96
CA GLY A 118 19.95 7.31 -2.08
C GLY A 118 18.54 7.01 -2.60
N VAL A 119 18.01 7.94 -3.38
CA VAL A 119 16.59 7.92 -3.82
C VAL A 119 16.29 6.83 -4.85
N GLY A 120 17.23 6.52 -5.72
CA GLY A 120 17.05 5.57 -6.81
C GLY A 120 16.58 4.19 -6.33
N PRO A 121 17.36 3.50 -5.48
CA PRO A 121 16.96 2.23 -4.89
C PRO A 121 15.61 2.28 -4.17
N ALA A 122 15.30 3.39 -3.47
CA ALA A 122 14.06 3.53 -2.73
C ALA A 122 12.85 3.63 -3.67
N ILE A 123 12.93 4.42 -4.74
CA ILE A 123 11.89 4.50 -5.78
C ILE A 123 11.67 3.13 -6.44
N LEU A 124 12.77 2.45 -6.81
CA LEU A 124 12.68 1.14 -7.46
C LEU A 124 12.12 0.07 -6.54
N THR A 125 12.47 0.09 -5.26
CA THR A 125 11.90 -0.85 -4.27
C THR A 125 10.41 -0.61 -4.06
N ALA A 126 10.00 0.66 -3.91
CA ALA A 126 8.58 1.01 -3.83
C ALA A 126 7.83 0.54 -5.08
N PHE A 127 8.38 0.78 -6.28
CA PHE A 127 7.83 0.29 -7.54
C PHE A 127 7.71 -1.24 -7.56
N LEU A 128 8.81 -1.97 -7.32
CA LEU A 128 8.85 -3.44 -7.40
C LEU A 128 7.86 -4.13 -6.44
N ILE A 129 7.63 -3.56 -5.26
CA ILE A 129 6.71 -4.15 -4.28
C ILE A 129 5.26 -3.82 -4.63
N SER A 130 4.99 -2.62 -5.14
CA SER A 130 3.63 -2.12 -5.33
C SER A 130 3.03 -2.39 -6.73
N PHE A 131 3.84 -2.60 -7.78
CA PHE A 131 3.31 -2.78 -9.13
C PHE A 131 2.57 -4.10 -9.33
N PHE A 132 2.99 -5.14 -8.62
CA PHE A 132 2.46 -6.49 -8.75
C PHE A 132 0.97 -6.60 -8.42
N PRO A 133 0.49 -6.10 -7.27
CA PRO A 133 -0.94 -6.10 -6.96
C PRO A 133 -1.77 -5.41 -8.03
N ILE A 134 -1.27 -4.30 -8.59
CA ILE A 134 -1.97 -3.54 -9.63
C ILE A 134 -2.07 -4.37 -10.92
N MET A 135 -0.95 -4.90 -11.39
CA MET A 135 -0.88 -5.69 -12.60
C MET A 135 -1.79 -6.94 -12.53
N VAL A 136 -1.69 -7.70 -11.44
CA VAL A 136 -2.47 -8.95 -11.27
C VAL A 136 -3.97 -8.66 -11.20
N ASN A 137 -4.39 -7.66 -10.43
CA ASN A 137 -5.81 -7.36 -10.28
C ASN A 137 -6.44 -6.84 -11.59
N ILE A 138 -5.73 -6.02 -12.35
CA ILE A 138 -6.21 -5.57 -13.67
C ILE A 138 -6.29 -6.74 -14.64
N ALA A 139 -5.23 -7.57 -14.71
CA ALA A 139 -5.23 -8.73 -15.58
C ALA A 139 -6.37 -9.70 -15.25
N THR A 140 -6.60 -9.97 -13.96
CA THR A 140 -7.69 -10.82 -13.48
C THR A 140 -9.05 -10.20 -13.77
N GLY A 141 -9.23 -8.90 -13.47
CA GLY A 141 -10.50 -8.21 -13.72
C GLY A 141 -10.92 -8.23 -15.20
N LEU A 142 -9.95 -8.16 -16.13
CA LEU A 142 -10.23 -8.26 -17.56
C LEU A 142 -10.41 -9.71 -18.03
N ALA A 143 -9.64 -10.66 -17.49
CA ALA A 143 -9.70 -12.06 -17.91
C ALA A 143 -10.95 -12.81 -17.38
N THR A 144 -11.58 -12.32 -16.31
CA THR A 144 -12.78 -12.89 -15.68
C THR A 144 -14.09 -12.32 -16.21
N LEU A 145 -14.06 -11.64 -17.36
CA LEU A 145 -15.29 -11.27 -18.08
C LEU A 145 -16.10 -12.53 -18.42
N GLU A 146 -17.39 -12.51 -18.12
CA GLU A 146 -18.31 -13.59 -18.42
C GLU A 146 -18.35 -13.86 -19.94
N PRO A 147 -18.04 -15.11 -20.38
CA PRO A 147 -18.04 -15.44 -21.80
C PRO A 147 -19.38 -15.15 -22.48
N GLU A 148 -20.48 -15.39 -21.76
CA GLU A 148 -21.85 -15.19 -22.23
C GLU A 148 -22.11 -13.72 -22.57
N LEU A 149 -21.59 -12.80 -21.77
CA LEU A 149 -21.72 -11.36 -22.03
C LEU A 149 -20.89 -10.95 -23.26
N GLU A 150 -19.69 -11.52 -23.42
CA GLU A 150 -18.86 -11.28 -24.60
C GLU A 150 -19.54 -11.79 -25.87
N ASP A 151 -20.16 -12.98 -25.84
CA ASP A 151 -20.85 -13.59 -26.96
C ASP A 151 -22.08 -12.79 -27.35
N VAL A 152 -22.92 -12.36 -26.40
CA VAL A 152 -24.08 -11.49 -26.68
C VAL A 152 -23.66 -10.19 -27.36
N LEU A 153 -22.61 -9.54 -26.86
CA LEU A 153 -22.13 -8.29 -27.46
C LEU A 153 -21.56 -8.50 -28.88
N ARG A 154 -20.92 -9.63 -29.13
CA ARG A 154 -20.41 -10.00 -30.47
C ARG A 154 -21.55 -10.25 -31.46
N VAL A 155 -22.62 -10.93 -31.06
CA VAL A 155 -23.82 -11.12 -31.90
C VAL A 155 -24.45 -9.77 -32.25
N LEU A 156 -24.39 -8.79 -31.35
CA LEU A 156 -24.82 -7.41 -31.60
C LEU A 156 -23.83 -6.59 -32.45
N GLY A 157 -22.75 -7.19 -32.95
CA GLY A 157 -21.78 -6.55 -33.84
C GLY A 157 -20.64 -5.81 -33.14
N ALA A 158 -20.47 -5.96 -31.82
CA ALA A 158 -19.37 -5.34 -31.10
C ALA A 158 -18.03 -6.00 -31.45
N LYS A 159 -17.03 -5.17 -31.73
CA LYS A 159 -15.64 -5.65 -31.91
C LYS A 159 -15.03 -5.97 -30.55
N ARG A 160 -14.05 -6.86 -30.51
CA ARG A 160 -13.35 -7.25 -29.27
C ARG A 160 -12.82 -6.04 -28.48
N TRP A 161 -12.33 -5.02 -29.18
CA TRP A 161 -11.88 -3.77 -28.56
C TRP A 161 -13.03 -3.00 -27.89
N ASP A 162 -14.21 -2.95 -28.53
CA ASP A 162 -15.39 -2.32 -27.94
C ASP A 162 -15.81 -3.01 -26.63
N VAL A 163 -15.79 -4.34 -26.62
CA VAL A 163 -16.10 -5.14 -25.42
C VAL A 163 -15.08 -4.85 -24.31
N LEU A 164 -13.78 -4.87 -24.61
CA LEU A 164 -12.73 -4.59 -23.63
C LEU A 164 -12.82 -3.18 -23.04
N VAL A 165 -13.01 -2.16 -23.89
CA VAL A 165 -12.98 -0.75 -23.42
C VAL A 165 -14.31 -0.33 -22.79
N LYS A 166 -15.44 -0.73 -23.39
CA LYS A 166 -16.76 -0.26 -22.94
C LYS A 166 -17.37 -1.09 -21.82
N VAL A 167 -16.93 -2.34 -21.65
CA VAL A 167 -17.45 -3.26 -20.65
C VAL A 167 -16.35 -3.76 -19.71
N GLY A 168 -15.26 -4.28 -20.25
CA GLY A 168 -14.17 -4.87 -19.48
C GLY A 168 -13.51 -3.86 -18.56
N LEU A 169 -13.13 -2.71 -19.08
CA LEU A 169 -12.45 -1.66 -18.31
C LEU A 169 -13.33 -1.11 -17.17
N PRO A 170 -14.59 -0.69 -17.41
CA PRO A 170 -15.46 -0.25 -16.30
C PRO A 170 -15.70 -1.34 -15.23
N ARG A 171 -15.89 -2.60 -15.65
CA ARG A 171 -16.07 -3.73 -14.72
C ARG A 171 -14.82 -4.04 -13.90
N SER A 172 -13.63 -3.78 -14.42
CA SER A 172 -12.37 -3.96 -13.71
C SER A 172 -12.03 -2.82 -12.74
N MET A 173 -12.76 -1.69 -12.76
CA MET A 173 -12.49 -0.54 -11.91
C MET A 173 -12.49 -0.85 -10.40
N PRO A 174 -13.44 -1.63 -9.84
CA PRO A 174 -13.39 -2.01 -8.43
C PRO A 174 -12.11 -2.80 -8.07
N TYR A 175 -11.68 -3.71 -8.94
CA TYR A 175 -10.43 -4.45 -8.77
C TYR A 175 -9.20 -3.53 -8.81
N PHE A 176 -9.23 -2.56 -9.73
CA PHE A 176 -8.19 -1.55 -9.84
C PHE A 176 -8.05 -0.71 -8.56
N TYR A 177 -9.14 -0.10 -8.09
CA TYR A 177 -9.09 0.69 -6.85
C TYR A 177 -8.75 -0.16 -5.63
N GLY A 178 -9.29 -1.38 -5.53
CA GLY A 178 -8.89 -2.33 -4.50
C GLY A 178 -7.39 -2.60 -4.50
N SER A 179 -6.80 -2.77 -5.70
CA SER A 179 -5.35 -2.97 -5.83
C SER A 179 -4.53 -1.73 -5.47
N LEU A 180 -5.01 -0.53 -5.79
CA LEU A 180 -4.32 0.73 -5.44
C LEU A 180 -4.20 0.90 -3.92
N LYS A 181 -5.25 0.57 -3.17
CA LYS A 181 -5.23 0.64 -1.70
C LYS A 181 -4.16 -0.27 -1.10
N VAL A 182 -4.05 -1.49 -1.59
CA VAL A 182 -3.01 -2.43 -1.15
C VAL A 182 -1.62 -1.98 -1.65
N ALA A 183 -1.52 -1.56 -2.90
CA ALA A 183 -0.25 -1.18 -3.51
C ALA A 183 0.38 0.05 -2.86
N ILE A 184 -0.41 1.06 -2.46
CA ILE A 184 0.12 2.26 -1.80
C ILE A 184 0.70 1.95 -0.42
N THR A 185 0.04 1.10 0.37
CA THR A 185 0.59 0.68 1.67
C THR A 185 1.89 -0.10 1.50
N LEU A 186 1.94 -0.99 0.51
CA LEU A 186 3.15 -1.73 0.16
C LEU A 186 4.27 -0.83 -0.37
N ALA A 187 3.94 0.25 -1.11
CA ALA A 187 4.92 1.22 -1.57
C ALA A 187 5.61 1.93 -0.40
N PHE A 188 4.86 2.36 0.63
CA PHE A 188 5.43 2.92 1.85
C PHE A 188 6.35 1.93 2.57
N VAL A 189 5.96 0.67 2.67
CA VAL A 189 6.82 -0.38 3.24
C VAL A 189 8.11 -0.51 2.41
N GLY A 190 8.01 -0.57 1.09
CA GLY A 190 9.16 -0.69 0.20
C GLY A 190 10.13 0.49 0.30
N THR A 191 9.62 1.72 0.30
CA THR A 191 10.41 2.93 0.48
C THR A 191 11.13 2.88 1.82
N THR A 192 10.39 2.64 2.93
CA THR A 192 10.95 2.64 4.28
C THR A 192 12.05 1.58 4.44
N VAL A 193 11.85 0.36 3.93
CA VAL A 193 12.87 -0.70 3.99
C VAL A 193 14.12 -0.31 3.20
N SER A 194 13.96 0.29 2.03
CA SER A 194 15.11 0.77 1.25
C SER A 194 15.83 1.92 1.95
N GLU A 195 15.11 2.86 2.55
CA GLU A 195 15.68 3.97 3.32
C GLU A 195 16.43 3.48 4.57
N MET A 196 15.97 2.42 5.22
CA MET A 196 16.66 1.80 6.35
C MET A 196 18.02 1.20 5.94
N THR A 197 18.15 0.76 4.70
CA THR A 197 19.33 0.04 4.24
C THR A 197 20.36 0.97 3.61
N ALA A 198 19.89 1.98 2.85
CA ALA A 198 20.79 2.71 1.96
C ALA A 198 20.30 4.13 1.65
N ALA A 199 19.92 4.89 2.66
CA ALA A 199 19.60 6.31 2.52
C ALA A 199 20.23 7.14 3.65
N ASN A 200 20.34 8.44 3.42
CA ASN A 200 20.76 9.43 4.42
C ASN A 200 19.61 10.33 4.87
N GLU A 201 18.44 10.09 4.33
CA GLU A 201 17.20 10.85 4.57
C GLU A 201 16.00 9.92 4.47
N GLY A 202 14.87 10.35 5.02
CA GLY A 202 13.62 9.58 5.04
C GLY A 202 13.34 8.98 6.42
N ILE A 203 12.10 8.51 6.59
CA ILE A 203 11.68 7.92 7.87
C ILE A 203 12.45 6.63 8.15
N GLY A 204 12.72 5.81 7.12
CA GLY A 204 13.51 4.59 7.29
C GLY A 204 14.92 4.88 7.83
N TYR A 205 15.59 5.90 7.32
CA TYR A 205 16.86 6.37 7.86
C TYR A 205 16.72 6.86 9.32
N LEU A 206 15.67 7.64 9.61
CA LEU A 206 15.39 8.11 10.97
C LEU A 206 15.22 6.95 11.95
N LEU A 207 14.52 5.87 11.54
CA LEU A 207 14.33 4.67 12.38
C LEU A 207 15.66 4.04 12.78
N ILE A 208 16.57 3.84 11.82
CA ILE A 208 17.87 3.23 12.08
C ILE A 208 18.79 4.18 12.88
N SER A 209 18.81 5.46 12.53
CA SER A 209 19.64 6.46 13.22
C SER A 209 19.22 6.66 14.67
N ALA A 210 17.91 6.80 14.92
CA ALA A 210 17.37 6.92 16.27
C ALA A 210 17.57 5.62 17.06
N GLY A 211 17.38 4.44 16.45
CA GLY A 211 17.63 3.15 17.07
C GLY A 211 19.10 2.98 17.50
N SER A 212 20.02 3.32 16.61
CA SER A 212 21.47 3.26 16.89
C SER A 212 21.90 4.22 18.01
N SER A 213 21.18 5.34 18.16
CA SER A 213 21.39 6.35 19.21
C SER A 213 20.60 6.05 20.49
N MET A 214 19.99 4.87 20.61
CA MET A 214 19.13 4.48 21.74
C MET A 214 17.93 5.40 21.98
N GLN A 215 17.48 6.13 20.94
CA GLN A 215 16.31 7.01 20.99
C GLN A 215 15.07 6.29 20.47
N MET A 216 14.69 5.17 21.12
CA MET A 216 13.58 4.34 20.65
C MET A 216 12.24 5.10 20.58
N GLY A 217 12.00 6.06 21.47
CA GLY A 217 10.80 6.91 21.39
C GLY A 217 10.69 7.68 20.08
N LEU A 218 11.82 8.20 19.57
CA LEU A 218 11.89 8.87 18.26
C LEU A 218 11.71 7.88 17.10
N ALA A 219 12.34 6.71 17.17
CA ALA A 219 12.15 5.66 16.17
C ALA A 219 10.67 5.26 16.07
N PHE A 220 10.03 4.96 17.18
CA PHE A 220 8.59 4.61 17.20
C PHE A 220 7.70 5.78 16.75
N ALA A 221 8.06 7.03 17.06
CA ALA A 221 7.34 8.19 16.53
C ALA A 221 7.42 8.26 14.99
N GLY A 222 8.59 8.01 14.41
CA GLY A 222 8.75 7.87 12.96
C GLY A 222 7.92 6.73 12.37
N LEU A 223 7.90 5.55 13.03
CA LEU A 223 7.09 4.41 12.60
C LEU A 223 5.58 4.73 12.60
N VAL A 224 5.09 5.42 13.63
CA VAL A 224 3.69 5.88 13.69
C VAL A 224 3.38 6.84 12.56
N VAL A 225 4.31 7.76 12.25
CA VAL A 225 4.12 8.74 11.15
C VAL A 225 4.03 8.07 9.79
N VAL A 226 4.93 7.14 9.46
CA VAL A 226 4.85 6.43 8.17
C VAL A 226 3.60 5.57 8.07
N GLY A 227 3.18 4.93 9.16
CA GLY A 227 1.93 4.19 9.22
C GLY A 227 0.71 5.09 9.01
N ALA A 228 0.69 6.27 9.64
CA ALA A 228 -0.37 7.27 9.43
C ALA A 228 -0.42 7.78 7.99
N MET A 229 0.75 8.03 7.37
CA MET A 229 0.82 8.44 5.95
C MET A 229 0.26 7.37 5.02
N ALA A 230 0.64 6.10 5.23
CA ALA A 230 0.14 4.98 4.46
C ALA A 230 -1.40 4.83 4.61
N MET A 231 -1.91 4.97 5.84
CA MET A 231 -3.34 4.89 6.12
C MET A 231 -4.12 6.06 5.51
N LEU A 232 -3.60 7.29 5.60
CA LEU A 232 -4.22 8.46 4.96
C LEU A 232 -4.33 8.29 3.44
N MET A 233 -3.30 7.75 2.80
CA MET A 233 -3.32 7.47 1.37
C MET A 233 -4.27 6.31 1.02
N TYR A 234 -4.35 5.28 1.86
CA TYR A 234 -5.34 4.21 1.72
C TYR A 234 -6.77 4.77 1.75
N GLU A 235 -7.08 5.61 2.74
CA GLU A 235 -8.41 6.23 2.88
C GLU A 235 -8.72 7.17 1.72
N LEU A 236 -7.72 7.90 1.21
CA LEU A 236 -7.88 8.74 0.03
C LEU A 236 -8.32 7.91 -1.19
N PHE A 237 -7.64 6.78 -1.47
CA PHE A 237 -8.03 5.88 -2.56
C PHE A 237 -9.37 5.20 -2.32
N SER A 238 -9.70 4.88 -1.06
CA SER A 238 -11.01 4.37 -0.68
C SER A 238 -12.14 5.38 -0.93
N ALA A 239 -11.90 6.66 -0.63
CA ALA A 239 -12.85 7.73 -0.92
C ALA A 239 -13.04 7.95 -2.44
N ILE A 240 -11.96 7.90 -3.22
CA ILE A 240 -12.02 7.98 -4.68
C ILE A 240 -12.80 6.79 -5.26
N GLU A 241 -12.53 5.58 -4.79
CA GLU A 241 -13.27 4.37 -5.19
C GLU A 241 -14.77 4.53 -4.95
N ASN A 242 -15.16 4.90 -3.74
CA ASN A 242 -16.56 5.07 -3.37
C ASN A 242 -17.27 6.10 -4.24
N HIS A 243 -16.56 7.15 -4.67
CA HIS A 243 -17.12 8.16 -5.54
C HIS A 243 -17.25 7.68 -7.00
N THR A 244 -16.30 6.91 -7.50
CA THR A 244 -16.23 6.49 -8.91
C THR A 244 -16.95 5.18 -9.19
N THR A 245 -16.95 4.23 -8.25
CA THR A 245 -17.49 2.87 -8.42
C THR A 245 -18.70 2.59 -7.51
N GLY A 246 -19.34 3.61 -6.95
CA GLY A 246 -20.52 3.48 -6.08
C GLY A 246 -21.70 2.72 -6.70
N TRP A 247 -21.73 2.59 -8.02
CA TRP A 247 -22.71 1.76 -8.75
C TRP A 247 -22.48 0.25 -8.55
N ALA A 248 -21.24 -0.19 -8.39
CA ALA A 248 -20.91 -1.61 -8.26
C ALA A 248 -21.33 -2.19 -6.91
N HIS A 249 -21.42 -1.35 -5.86
CA HIS A 249 -21.80 -1.77 -4.51
C HIS A 249 -23.31 -1.80 -4.27
N ARG A 250 -24.12 -1.19 -5.14
CA ARG A 250 -25.60 -1.18 -5.00
C ARG A 250 -26.26 -2.50 -5.31
N GLY A 251 -25.59 -3.42 -6.02
CA GLY A 251 -26.11 -4.74 -6.37
C GLY A 251 -26.03 -5.77 -5.23
N SER A 252 -25.15 -5.60 -4.24
CA SER A 252 -24.92 -6.60 -3.19
C SER A 252 -25.73 -6.37 -1.91
N GLN A 253 -26.50 -5.27 -1.81
CA GLN A 253 -27.34 -4.97 -0.63
C GLN A 253 -28.78 -5.42 -0.77
N ASN A 254 -29.20 -5.96 -1.92
CA ASN A 254 -30.56 -6.41 -2.22
C ASN A 254 -30.67 -7.92 -2.46
N GLY A 255 -29.71 -8.73 -2.01
CA GLY A 255 -29.74 -10.18 -2.03
C GLY A 255 -29.76 -10.80 -0.63
#